data_ada2d4c8ebd481e123435c796f9d310f
#
_entry.id   ada2d4c8ebd481e123435c796f9d310f
#
_cell.length_a   1.000
_cell.length_b   1.000
_cell.length_c   1.000
_cell.angle_alpha   90.00
_cell.angle_beta   90.00
_cell.angle_gamma   90.00
#
_symmetry.space_group_name_H-M   'P 1'
#
loop_
_entity.id
_entity.type
_entity.pdbx_description
1 polymer ?
#
loop_
_entity_poly.entity_id
_entity_poly.type
_entity_poly.pdbx_seq_one_letter_code
_entity_poly.pdbx_strand_id
1 'polypeptide(L)'
;MDNNEFNKERKNKRIMTVSTVAGVVFLIFGLFMANAYQKAELARQEAVQSNASILMKRSKDFTKEGDYIKAVLVAKEAMKSIKPNMKYYDTLKAEEDSIFNSMIYHSGASTLTSISTKNIFTFMDVSHDEKYVAYGLDNNYTAIASVDNGEVLKILSGHTQPVKVVMFSNNDKYLASYSFDNTCIIYDVETGEERAKIETDGIPMLVRFSEDDSKLILITYDNISTNFYLYDTANWQRTGGFVIDELIKRADIKKDGSEALIITNSGSDDQITRRNIKDGSIIE
;
A
#
# COMPACT_ATOMS: atom_id res chain seq x y z
N MET A 1 14.31 72.80 43.89
CA MET A 1 13.81 71.51 43.36
C MET A 1 12.66 71.09 44.29
N ASP A 2 11.46 71.02 43.73
CA ASP A 2 10.26 70.71 44.52
C ASP A 2 10.27 69.22 44.91
N ASN A 3 9.90 68.99 46.19
CA ASN A 3 9.89 67.61 46.76
C ASN A 3 9.03 66.63 45.89
N ASN A 4 8.08 67.15 45.14
CA ASN A 4 7.23 66.41 44.24
C ASN A 4 7.97 65.91 42.98
N GLU A 5 8.84 66.73 42.38
CA GLU A 5 9.67 66.33 41.22
C GLU A 5 10.70 65.27 41.60
N PHE A 6 11.35 65.40 42.72
CA PHE A 6 12.32 64.43 43.26
C PHE A 6 11.67 63.04 43.51
N ASN A 7 10.47 63.04 44.06
CA ASN A 7 9.74 61.78 44.31
C ASN A 7 9.25 61.15 42.99
N LYS A 8 8.86 61.95 41.99
CA LYS A 8 8.45 61.48 40.66
C LYS A 8 9.65 60.85 39.89
N GLU A 9 10.80 61.49 39.95
CA GLU A 9 12.01 60.96 39.35
C GLU A 9 12.50 59.63 39.98
N ARG A 10 12.46 59.54 41.29
CA ARG A 10 12.71 58.27 42.01
C ARG A 10 11.74 57.14 41.65
N LYS A 11 10.47 57.45 41.53
CA LYS A 11 9.44 56.52 41.13
C LYS A 11 9.65 56.02 39.70
N ASN A 12 9.97 56.94 38.80
CA ASN A 12 10.25 56.60 37.40
C ASN A 12 11.53 55.78 37.25
N LYS A 13 12.60 56.09 37.98
CA LYS A 13 13.83 55.25 38.01
C LYS A 13 13.56 53.84 38.52
N ARG A 14 12.75 53.70 39.60
CA ARG A 14 12.35 52.39 40.12
C ARG A 14 11.50 51.59 39.10
N ILE A 15 10.57 52.20 38.44
CA ILE A 15 9.75 51.55 37.38
C ILE A 15 10.63 51.11 36.22
N MET A 16 11.54 51.98 35.75
CA MET A 16 12.50 51.58 34.69
C MET A 16 13.40 50.41 35.13
N THR A 17 13.91 50.44 36.32
CA THR A 17 14.78 49.36 36.82
C THR A 17 14.00 48.03 36.97
N VAL A 18 12.76 48.06 37.49
CA VAL A 18 11.92 46.87 37.59
C VAL A 18 11.56 46.31 36.19
N SER A 19 11.23 47.21 35.24
CA SER A 19 10.93 46.80 33.85
C SER A 19 12.14 46.19 33.16
N THR A 20 13.35 46.74 33.36
CA THR A 20 14.58 46.18 32.79
C THR A 20 14.93 44.83 33.39
N VAL A 21 14.80 44.68 34.72
CA VAL A 21 15.01 43.39 35.39
C VAL A 21 14.00 42.34 34.95
N ALA A 22 12.71 42.71 34.82
CA ALA A 22 11.70 41.83 34.29
C ALA A 22 12.01 41.39 32.86
N GLY A 23 12.43 42.33 31.98
CA GLY A 23 12.84 42.01 30.61
C GLY A 23 14.01 41.03 30.54
N VAL A 24 15.03 41.22 31.40
CA VAL A 24 16.16 40.28 31.48
C VAL A 24 15.73 38.90 31.96
N VAL A 25 14.84 38.84 32.98
CA VAL A 25 14.32 37.56 33.49
C VAL A 25 13.51 36.83 32.39
N PHE A 26 12.67 37.55 31.62
CA PHE A 26 11.95 36.95 30.48
C PHE A 26 12.89 36.44 29.41
N LEU A 27 13.96 37.17 29.09
CA LEU A 27 14.97 36.73 28.13
C LEU A 27 15.70 35.47 28.58
N ILE A 28 16.13 35.42 29.87
CA ILE A 28 16.79 34.25 30.45
C ILE A 28 15.82 33.04 30.43
N PHE A 29 14.56 33.25 30.81
CA PHE A 29 13.54 32.21 30.79
C PHE A 29 13.27 31.72 29.34
N GLY A 30 13.18 32.63 28.37
CA GLY A 30 13.03 32.27 26.95
C GLY A 30 14.20 31.46 26.44
N LEU A 31 15.44 31.82 26.78
CA LEU A 31 16.63 31.04 26.42
C LEU A 31 16.66 29.67 27.10
N PHE A 32 16.24 29.61 28.36
CA PHE A 32 16.12 28.32 29.06
C PHE A 32 15.07 27.39 28.41
N MET A 33 13.91 27.94 28.08
CA MET A 33 12.84 27.19 27.41
C MET A 33 13.28 26.74 26.01
N ALA A 34 13.96 27.58 25.25
CA ALA A 34 14.51 27.23 23.92
C ALA A 34 15.53 26.09 24.03
N ASN A 35 16.43 26.15 25.01
CA ASN A 35 17.40 25.08 25.27
C ASN A 35 16.73 23.78 25.72
N ALA A 36 15.71 23.87 26.61
CA ALA A 36 14.93 22.70 27.01
C ALA A 36 14.18 22.06 25.84
N TYR A 37 13.58 22.87 24.96
CA TYR A 37 12.92 22.41 23.75
C TYR A 37 13.91 21.72 22.80
N GLN A 38 15.08 22.32 22.56
CA GLN A 38 16.11 21.69 21.72
C GLN A 38 16.58 20.34 22.28
N LYS A 39 16.81 20.25 23.60
CA LYS A 39 17.15 18.99 24.23
C LYS A 39 16.07 17.93 24.13
N ALA A 40 14.81 18.32 24.29
CA ALA A 40 13.67 17.41 24.13
C ALA A 40 13.54 16.89 22.69
N GLU A 41 13.74 17.78 21.70
CA GLU A 41 13.70 17.40 20.29
C GLU A 41 14.86 16.46 19.92
N LEU A 42 16.08 16.72 20.42
CA LEU A 42 17.22 15.81 20.25
C LEU A 42 16.94 14.42 20.85
N ALA A 43 16.45 14.39 22.09
CA ALA A 43 16.10 13.13 22.74
C ALA A 43 15.02 12.35 21.98
N ARG A 44 14.03 13.06 21.41
CA ARG A 44 13.01 12.46 20.55
C ARG A 44 13.61 11.86 19.29
N GLN A 45 14.51 12.58 18.63
CA GLN A 45 15.21 12.08 17.43
C GLN A 45 16.07 10.86 17.75
N GLU A 46 16.80 10.86 18.86
CA GLU A 46 17.57 9.71 19.33
C GLU A 46 16.70 8.49 19.62
N ALA A 47 15.53 8.69 20.23
CA ALA A 47 14.57 7.61 20.49
C ALA A 47 14.02 7.02 19.19
N VAL A 48 13.68 7.86 18.21
CA VAL A 48 13.21 7.41 16.89
C VAL A 48 14.29 6.60 16.17
N GLN A 49 15.53 7.07 16.17
CA GLN A 49 16.66 6.37 15.56
C GLN A 49 16.97 5.03 16.28
N SER A 50 16.90 5.01 17.61
CA SER A 50 17.08 3.78 18.39
C SER A 50 16.03 2.74 18.04
N ASN A 51 14.76 3.13 17.98
CA ASN A 51 13.67 2.23 17.57
C ASN A 51 13.85 1.69 16.15
N ALA A 52 14.23 2.55 15.21
CA ALA A 52 14.51 2.14 13.83
C ALA A 52 15.68 1.15 13.78
N SER A 53 16.74 1.35 14.54
CA SER A 53 17.87 0.44 14.61
C SER A 53 17.49 -0.93 15.20
N ILE A 54 16.61 -0.96 16.20
CA ILE A 54 16.09 -2.20 16.76
C ILE A 54 15.26 -2.97 15.72
N LEU A 55 14.36 -2.29 15.01
CA LEU A 55 13.57 -2.89 13.94
C LEU A 55 14.48 -3.40 12.81
N MET A 56 15.50 -2.64 12.42
CA MET A 56 16.44 -3.05 11.39
C MET A 56 17.23 -4.30 11.80
N LYS A 57 17.66 -4.38 13.06
CA LYS A 57 18.29 -5.59 13.61
C LYS A 57 17.34 -6.80 13.54
N ARG A 58 16.09 -6.64 13.95
CA ARG A 58 15.06 -7.69 13.87
C ARG A 58 14.81 -8.13 12.42
N SER A 59 14.81 -7.19 11.49
CA SER A 59 14.72 -7.49 10.06
C SER A 59 15.88 -8.37 9.59
N LYS A 60 17.11 -8.07 10.00
CA LYS A 60 18.28 -8.93 9.70
C LYS A 60 18.17 -10.33 10.31
N ASP A 61 17.54 -10.46 11.46
CA ASP A 61 17.33 -11.79 12.06
C ASP A 61 16.32 -12.60 11.22
N PHE A 62 15.23 -11.99 10.74
CA PHE A 62 14.33 -12.66 9.78
C PHE A 62 15.03 -13.03 8.46
N THR A 63 15.96 -12.21 7.97
CA THR A 63 16.78 -12.57 6.80
C THR A 63 17.59 -13.83 7.04
N LYS A 64 18.19 -14.01 8.23
CA LYS A 64 18.94 -15.23 8.60
C LYS A 64 18.04 -16.46 8.74
N GLU A 65 16.80 -16.26 9.18
CA GLU A 65 15.78 -17.31 9.28
C GLU A 65 15.19 -17.70 7.91
N GLY A 66 15.51 -16.96 6.85
CA GLY A 66 15.00 -17.15 5.50
C GLY A 66 13.60 -16.56 5.27
N ASP A 67 13.06 -15.80 6.23
CA ASP A 67 11.78 -15.09 6.07
C ASP A 67 12.02 -13.66 5.52
N TYR A 68 12.44 -13.64 4.26
CA TYR A 68 12.86 -12.40 3.59
C TYR A 68 11.73 -11.36 3.47
N ILE A 69 10.48 -11.80 3.39
CA ILE A 69 9.32 -10.90 3.27
C ILE A 69 9.09 -10.15 4.57
N LYS A 70 9.08 -10.86 5.71
CA LYS A 70 9.02 -10.20 7.01
C LYS A 70 10.22 -9.29 7.24
N ALA A 71 11.41 -9.73 6.79
CA ALA A 71 12.60 -8.90 6.86
C ALA A 71 12.39 -7.55 6.16
N VAL A 72 11.93 -7.55 4.90
CA VAL A 72 11.68 -6.32 4.14
C VAL A 72 10.58 -5.46 4.78
N LEU A 73 9.48 -6.05 5.21
CA LEU A 73 8.38 -5.31 5.86
C LEU A 73 8.84 -4.60 7.14
N VAL A 74 9.61 -5.31 7.98
CA VAL A 74 10.14 -4.73 9.22
C VAL A 74 11.20 -3.66 8.93
N ALA A 75 12.04 -3.84 7.89
CA ALA A 75 12.98 -2.82 7.44
C ALA A 75 12.26 -1.55 6.95
N LYS A 76 11.22 -1.69 6.13
CA LYS A 76 10.38 -0.56 5.70
C LYS A 76 9.70 0.15 6.87
N GLU A 77 9.19 -0.60 7.85
CA GLU A 77 8.60 -0.02 9.05
C GLU A 77 9.63 0.79 9.85
N ALA A 78 10.89 0.30 9.94
CA ALA A 78 11.97 1.04 10.56
C ALA A 78 12.23 2.40 9.88
N MET A 79 12.12 2.46 8.56
CA MET A 79 12.39 3.68 7.78
C MET A 79 11.24 4.70 7.80
N LYS A 80 10.00 4.31 8.09
CA LYS A 80 8.84 5.24 8.09
C LYS A 80 9.00 6.48 8.95
N SER A 81 9.68 6.36 10.09
CA SER A 81 9.86 7.45 11.05
C SER A 81 11.19 8.20 10.88
N ILE A 82 12.06 7.72 10.00
CA ILE A 82 13.39 8.29 9.76
C ILE A 82 13.33 9.27 8.59
N LYS A 83 13.79 10.50 8.84
CA LYS A 83 13.84 11.56 7.81
C LYS A 83 15.25 11.64 7.22
N PRO A 84 15.41 12.05 5.93
CA PRO A 84 16.70 12.16 5.26
C PRO A 84 17.74 13.05 5.96
N ASN A 85 17.29 13.99 6.79
CA ASN A 85 18.19 14.88 7.56
C ASN A 85 18.62 14.32 8.92
N MET A 86 18.20 13.12 9.27
CA MET A 86 18.62 12.47 10.53
C MET A 86 19.98 11.80 10.39
N LYS A 87 20.80 11.82 11.47
CA LYS A 87 22.20 11.38 11.50
C LYS A 87 22.38 9.97 10.99
N TYR A 88 21.68 9.05 10.97
CA TYR A 88 21.93 7.66 10.50
C TYR A 88 21.04 7.25 9.34
N TYR A 89 20.39 8.22 8.67
CA TYR A 89 19.48 7.91 7.56
C TYR A 89 20.17 7.07 6.48
N ASP A 90 21.30 7.50 5.98
CA ASP A 90 22.00 6.81 4.88
C ASP A 90 22.44 5.40 5.28
N THR A 91 22.88 5.22 6.54
CA THR A 91 23.27 3.91 7.05
C THR A 91 22.07 2.96 7.12
N LEU A 92 20.93 3.41 7.68
CA LEU A 92 19.72 2.61 7.79
C LEU A 92 19.09 2.35 6.41
N LYS A 93 19.19 3.31 5.50
CA LYS A 93 18.72 3.14 4.13
C LYS A 93 19.56 2.10 3.38
N ALA A 94 20.89 2.14 3.51
CA ALA A 94 21.75 1.12 2.94
C ALA A 94 21.50 -0.29 3.53
N GLU A 95 21.15 -0.37 4.81
CA GLU A 95 20.74 -1.63 5.45
C GLU A 95 19.39 -2.13 4.92
N GLU A 96 18.38 -1.25 4.74
CA GLU A 96 17.11 -1.59 4.11
C GLU A 96 17.33 -2.14 2.70
N ASP A 97 18.11 -1.43 1.88
CA ASP A 97 18.43 -1.83 0.50
C ASP A 97 19.19 -3.18 0.47
N SER A 98 20.08 -3.44 1.42
CA SER A 98 20.77 -4.72 1.55
C SER A 98 19.84 -5.87 1.89
N ILE A 99 18.86 -5.65 2.78
CA ILE A 99 17.84 -6.63 3.15
C ILE A 99 16.94 -6.91 1.95
N PHE A 100 16.52 -5.87 1.24
CA PHE A 100 15.72 -5.98 0.04
C PHE A 100 16.45 -6.78 -1.07
N ASN A 101 17.74 -6.46 -1.32
CA ASN A 101 18.55 -7.20 -2.25
C ASN A 101 18.78 -8.67 -1.83
N SER A 102 18.90 -8.93 -0.53
CA SER A 102 18.98 -10.30 -0.01
C SER A 102 17.70 -11.09 -0.30
N MET A 103 16.53 -10.48 -0.20
CA MET A 103 15.27 -11.09 -0.58
C MET A 103 15.27 -11.45 -2.06
N ILE A 104 15.66 -10.53 -2.94
CA ILE A 104 15.75 -10.74 -4.37
C ILE A 104 16.71 -11.89 -4.70
N TYR A 105 17.92 -11.83 -4.15
CA TYR A 105 18.97 -12.84 -4.40
C TYR A 105 18.56 -14.25 -3.98
N HIS A 106 17.93 -14.39 -2.81
CA HIS A 106 17.50 -15.69 -2.30
C HIS A 106 16.14 -16.15 -2.85
N SER A 107 15.33 -15.23 -3.39
CA SER A 107 14.12 -15.60 -4.15
C SER A 107 14.45 -16.15 -5.54
N GLY A 108 15.72 -16.14 -5.95
CA GLY A 108 16.15 -16.67 -7.25
C GLY A 108 15.81 -15.75 -8.42
N ALA A 109 15.43 -14.49 -8.16
CA ALA A 109 15.13 -13.49 -9.18
C ALA A 109 16.41 -13.01 -9.89
N SER A 110 17.20 -13.92 -10.45
CA SER A 110 18.42 -13.57 -11.17
C SER A 110 18.30 -13.57 -12.69
N THR A 111 17.14 -13.76 -13.23
CA THR A 111 16.73 -13.45 -14.63
C THR A 111 15.28 -13.82 -14.81
N LEU A 112 14.51 -13.08 -15.60
CA LEU A 112 13.11 -13.36 -15.98
C LEU A 112 12.84 -14.73 -16.63
N THR A 113 13.85 -15.59 -16.76
CA THR A 113 13.69 -16.95 -17.26
C THR A 113 13.31 -17.98 -16.19
N SER A 114 13.44 -17.64 -14.90
CA SER A 114 12.96 -18.50 -13.81
C SER A 114 12.84 -17.74 -12.50
N ILE A 115 11.66 -17.25 -12.16
CA ILE A 115 11.34 -16.84 -10.80
C ILE A 115 11.19 -18.12 -9.97
N SER A 116 12.30 -18.62 -9.39
CA SER A 116 12.26 -19.75 -8.47
C SER A 116 12.00 -19.24 -7.07
N THR A 117 10.73 -19.03 -6.72
CA THR A 117 10.32 -18.86 -5.33
C THR A 117 9.96 -20.23 -4.75
N LYS A 118 10.21 -20.44 -3.46
CA LYS A 118 9.59 -21.54 -2.72
C LYS A 118 8.06 -21.38 -2.64
N ASN A 119 7.56 -20.22 -2.99
CA ASN A 119 6.15 -19.86 -3.00
C ASN A 119 5.56 -20.17 -4.37
N ILE A 120 4.41 -20.81 -4.39
CA ILE A 120 3.68 -21.12 -5.61
C ILE A 120 3.10 -19.81 -6.14
N PHE A 121 3.44 -19.46 -7.39
CA PHE A 121 2.73 -18.38 -8.10
C PHE A 121 1.32 -18.83 -8.38
N THR A 122 0.37 -17.96 -8.07
CA THR A 122 -1.03 -18.25 -8.35
C THR A 122 -1.47 -17.62 -9.65
N PHE A 123 -1.02 -16.39 -9.94
CA PHE A 123 -1.36 -15.64 -11.14
C PHE A 123 -0.37 -14.50 -11.35
N MET A 124 -0.14 -14.10 -12.60
CA MET A 124 0.69 -12.95 -12.94
C MET A 124 0.02 -12.12 -14.03
N ASP A 125 0.35 -10.84 -14.06
CA ASP A 125 -0.03 -9.90 -15.10
C ASP A 125 1.12 -8.95 -15.41
N VAL A 126 1.20 -8.47 -16.66
CA VAL A 126 2.22 -7.53 -17.12
C VAL A 126 1.55 -6.19 -17.38
N SER A 127 2.18 -5.10 -16.94
CA SER A 127 1.70 -3.75 -17.23
C SER A 127 1.63 -3.49 -18.74
N HIS A 128 0.70 -2.64 -19.17
CA HIS A 128 0.48 -2.36 -20.59
C HIS A 128 1.66 -1.61 -21.23
N ASP A 129 2.42 -0.88 -20.42
CA ASP A 129 3.68 -0.24 -20.84
C ASP A 129 4.88 -1.20 -20.83
N GLU A 130 4.66 -2.48 -20.53
CA GLU A 130 5.64 -3.57 -20.49
C GLU A 130 6.81 -3.36 -19.50
N LYS A 131 6.70 -2.43 -18.53
CA LYS A 131 7.76 -2.16 -17.56
C LYS A 131 7.68 -3.01 -16.30
N TYR A 132 6.48 -3.43 -15.93
CA TYR A 132 6.22 -4.11 -14.67
C TYR A 132 5.55 -5.46 -14.87
N VAL A 133 5.87 -6.39 -14.01
CA VAL A 133 5.11 -7.63 -13.81
C VAL A 133 4.61 -7.67 -12.37
N ALA A 134 3.32 -7.91 -12.19
CA ALA A 134 2.73 -8.18 -10.89
C ALA A 134 2.42 -9.67 -10.75
N TYR A 135 2.56 -10.21 -9.55
CA TYR A 135 2.20 -11.59 -9.26
C TYR A 135 1.71 -11.77 -7.83
N GLY A 136 0.71 -12.63 -7.69
CA GLY A 136 0.20 -13.06 -6.40
C GLY A 136 1.05 -14.19 -5.82
N LEU A 137 1.14 -14.23 -4.49
CA LEU A 137 1.92 -15.21 -3.74
C LEU A 137 1.00 -15.98 -2.77
N ASP A 138 1.35 -17.23 -2.51
CA ASP A 138 0.65 -18.12 -1.56
C ASP A 138 0.83 -17.69 -0.10
N ASN A 139 1.77 -16.80 0.18
CA ASN A 139 2.02 -16.20 1.50
C ASN A 139 1.28 -14.87 1.73
N ASN A 140 0.18 -14.63 1.01
CA ASN A 140 -0.74 -13.50 1.16
C ASN A 140 -0.23 -12.14 0.64
N TYR A 141 0.89 -12.11 -0.07
CA TYR A 141 1.45 -10.88 -0.62
C TYR A 141 1.24 -10.79 -2.14
N THR A 142 1.29 -9.58 -2.64
CA THR A 142 1.41 -9.29 -4.07
C THR A 142 2.76 -8.60 -4.29
N ALA A 143 3.47 -8.97 -5.34
CA ALA A 143 4.71 -8.33 -5.71
C ALA A 143 4.59 -7.61 -7.04
N ILE A 144 5.30 -6.50 -7.19
CA ILE A 144 5.54 -5.80 -8.46
C ILE A 144 7.04 -5.84 -8.72
N ALA A 145 7.44 -6.36 -9.87
CA ALA A 145 8.83 -6.43 -10.30
C ALA A 145 9.04 -5.73 -11.65
N SER A 146 10.27 -5.35 -11.94
CA SER A 146 10.68 -4.83 -13.23
C SER A 146 10.72 -5.96 -14.28
N VAL A 147 10.18 -5.73 -15.46
CA VAL A 147 10.27 -6.67 -16.61
C VAL A 147 11.71 -6.76 -17.10
N ASP A 148 12.47 -5.66 -17.09
CA ASP A 148 13.81 -5.60 -17.67
C ASP A 148 14.84 -6.48 -16.95
N ASN A 149 14.78 -6.54 -15.62
CA ASN A 149 15.81 -7.21 -14.82
C ASN A 149 15.25 -8.17 -13.76
N GLY A 150 13.92 -8.30 -13.64
CA GLY A 150 13.25 -9.14 -12.64
C GLY A 150 13.35 -8.63 -11.21
N GLU A 151 13.85 -7.42 -11.00
CA GLU A 151 13.98 -6.82 -9.67
C GLU A 151 12.62 -6.58 -9.04
N VAL A 152 12.42 -7.06 -7.82
CA VAL A 152 11.19 -6.79 -7.06
C VAL A 152 11.21 -5.35 -6.56
N LEU A 153 10.34 -4.54 -7.11
CA LEU A 153 10.25 -3.11 -6.80
C LEU A 153 9.36 -2.84 -5.60
N LYS A 154 8.29 -3.64 -5.43
CA LYS A 154 7.32 -3.49 -4.35
C LYS A 154 6.80 -4.83 -3.86
N ILE A 155 6.58 -4.91 -2.55
CA ILE A 155 5.81 -5.97 -1.89
C ILE A 155 4.58 -5.31 -1.27
N LEU A 156 3.41 -5.74 -1.70
CA LEU A 156 2.12 -5.20 -1.29
C LEU A 156 1.47 -6.18 -0.30
N SER A 157 1.04 -5.64 0.83
CA SER A 157 0.41 -6.40 1.92
C SER A 157 -1.03 -5.93 2.14
N GLY A 158 -1.84 -6.74 2.82
CA GLY A 158 -3.23 -6.39 3.16
C GLY A 158 -4.17 -7.58 3.10
N HIS A 159 -3.81 -8.62 2.33
CA HIS A 159 -4.53 -9.88 2.32
C HIS A 159 -4.17 -10.77 3.51
N THR A 160 -5.12 -11.61 3.93
CA THR A 160 -4.97 -12.57 5.04
C THR A 160 -4.89 -14.02 4.56
N GLN A 161 -5.12 -14.25 3.27
CA GLN A 161 -4.98 -15.54 2.61
C GLN A 161 -4.26 -15.39 1.26
N PRO A 162 -3.86 -16.49 0.61
CA PRO A 162 -3.16 -16.46 -0.67
C PRO A 162 -3.86 -15.61 -1.73
N VAL A 163 -3.08 -14.83 -2.46
CA VAL A 163 -3.55 -14.03 -3.58
C VAL A 163 -3.73 -14.92 -4.80
N LYS A 164 -4.90 -14.93 -5.40
CA LYS A 164 -5.23 -15.80 -6.53
C LYS A 164 -5.14 -15.10 -7.88
N VAL A 165 -5.55 -13.84 -7.97
CA VAL A 165 -5.58 -13.09 -9.22
C VAL A 165 -4.97 -11.71 -8.99
N VAL A 166 -4.17 -11.26 -9.93
CA VAL A 166 -3.69 -9.88 -10.02
C VAL A 166 -3.95 -9.34 -11.42
N MET A 167 -4.23 -8.04 -11.54
CA MET A 167 -4.46 -7.41 -12.84
C MET A 167 -4.16 -5.91 -12.78
N PHE A 168 -3.35 -5.44 -13.72
CA PHE A 168 -3.15 -4.01 -13.94
C PHE A 168 -4.38 -3.36 -14.59
N SER A 169 -4.64 -2.10 -14.28
CA SER A 169 -5.49 -1.24 -15.12
C SER A 169 -4.80 -0.95 -16.45
N ASN A 170 -5.57 -0.62 -17.51
CA ASN A 170 -4.97 -0.40 -18.84
C ASN A 170 -4.03 0.81 -18.89
N ASN A 171 -4.21 1.78 -17.99
CA ASN A 171 -3.32 2.94 -17.84
C ASN A 171 -2.18 2.71 -16.86
N ASP A 172 -2.01 1.47 -16.37
CA ASP A 172 -0.98 1.04 -15.41
C ASP A 172 -0.96 1.79 -14.07
N LYS A 173 -2.00 2.58 -13.80
CA LYS A 173 -2.10 3.36 -12.57
C LYS A 173 -2.47 2.51 -11.36
N TYR A 174 -3.31 1.51 -11.56
CA TYR A 174 -3.83 0.66 -10.49
C TYR A 174 -3.46 -0.80 -10.73
N LEU A 175 -3.30 -1.52 -9.62
CA LEU A 175 -3.19 -2.96 -9.57
C LEU A 175 -4.30 -3.51 -8.69
N ALA A 176 -5.17 -4.34 -9.24
CA ALA A 176 -6.14 -5.11 -8.49
C ALA A 176 -5.52 -6.44 -8.06
N SER A 177 -5.63 -6.77 -6.79
CA SER A 177 -5.17 -8.02 -6.19
C SER A 177 -6.34 -8.70 -5.52
N TYR A 178 -6.67 -9.94 -5.91
CA TYR A 178 -7.81 -10.67 -5.38
C TYR A 178 -7.39 -11.99 -4.72
N SER A 179 -7.83 -12.20 -3.48
CA SER A 179 -7.40 -13.27 -2.59
C SER A 179 -8.53 -14.21 -2.20
N PHE A 180 -8.15 -15.39 -1.71
CA PHE A 180 -9.05 -16.33 -1.05
C PHE A 180 -9.63 -15.82 0.28
N ASP A 181 -9.17 -14.67 0.78
CA ASP A 181 -9.79 -13.98 1.92
C ASP A 181 -11.09 -13.23 1.54
N ASN A 182 -11.60 -13.45 0.32
CA ASN A 182 -12.79 -12.83 -0.26
C ASN A 182 -12.70 -11.31 -0.38
N THR A 183 -11.48 -10.76 -0.47
CA THR A 183 -11.28 -9.34 -0.73
C THR A 183 -10.52 -9.10 -2.03
N CYS A 184 -10.87 -8.02 -2.72
CA CYS A 184 -10.08 -7.43 -3.78
C CYS A 184 -9.49 -6.12 -3.28
N ILE A 185 -8.16 -6.02 -3.25
CA ILE A 185 -7.46 -4.80 -2.84
C ILE A 185 -6.94 -4.11 -4.10
N ILE A 186 -7.17 -2.81 -4.18
CA ILE A 186 -6.69 -1.96 -5.25
C ILE A 186 -5.51 -1.15 -4.73
N TYR A 187 -4.38 -1.29 -5.39
CA TYR A 187 -3.17 -0.54 -5.07
C TYR A 187 -2.88 0.49 -6.16
N ASP A 188 -2.33 1.61 -5.75
CA ASP A 188 -1.68 2.56 -6.65
C ASP A 188 -0.30 1.99 -7.03
N VAL A 189 -0.03 1.83 -8.31
CA VAL A 189 1.19 1.18 -8.80
C VAL A 189 2.43 2.02 -8.49
N GLU A 190 2.32 3.35 -8.58
CA GLU A 190 3.44 4.26 -8.34
C GLU A 190 3.84 4.31 -6.88
N THR A 191 2.86 4.42 -5.97
CA THR A 191 3.14 4.55 -4.52
C THR A 191 3.15 3.22 -3.78
N GLY A 192 2.45 2.19 -4.27
CA GLY A 192 2.19 0.94 -3.60
C GLY A 192 1.16 1.03 -2.47
N GLU A 193 0.47 2.17 -2.34
CA GLU A 193 -0.54 2.38 -1.33
C GLU A 193 -1.88 1.74 -1.71
N GLU A 194 -2.59 1.24 -0.70
CA GLU A 194 -3.96 0.78 -0.85
C GLU A 194 -4.89 1.96 -1.15
N ARG A 195 -5.65 1.87 -2.24
CA ARG A 195 -6.68 2.84 -2.64
C ARG A 195 -8.07 2.42 -2.22
N ALA A 196 -8.34 1.12 -2.27
CA ALA A 196 -9.61 0.55 -1.87
C ALA A 196 -9.43 -0.91 -1.47
N LYS A 197 -10.28 -1.36 -0.56
CA LYS A 197 -10.48 -2.76 -0.22
C LYS A 197 -11.95 -3.10 -0.40
N ILE A 198 -12.23 -4.02 -1.30
CA ILE A 198 -13.57 -4.44 -1.70
C ILE A 198 -13.81 -5.83 -1.13
N GLU A 199 -14.83 -5.97 -0.31
CA GLU A 199 -15.30 -7.26 0.18
C GLU A 199 -16.28 -7.87 -0.82
N THR A 200 -16.19 -9.16 -1.03
CA THR A 200 -17.06 -9.92 -1.94
C THR A 200 -17.46 -11.25 -1.32
N ASP A 201 -18.47 -11.91 -1.89
CA ASP A 201 -18.86 -13.26 -1.49
C ASP A 201 -18.19 -14.28 -2.41
N GLY A 202 -17.58 -15.32 -1.82
CA GLY A 202 -17.01 -16.46 -2.53
C GLY A 202 -15.59 -16.28 -3.05
N ILE A 203 -15.08 -17.33 -3.67
CA ILE A 203 -13.71 -17.38 -4.19
C ILE A 203 -13.56 -16.59 -5.48
N PRO A 204 -12.42 -15.92 -5.68
CA PRO A 204 -12.18 -15.15 -6.89
C PRO A 204 -12.05 -16.03 -8.13
N MET A 205 -12.75 -15.68 -9.20
CA MET A 205 -12.67 -16.30 -10.52
C MET A 205 -12.03 -15.38 -11.56
N LEU A 206 -12.42 -14.09 -11.57
CA LEU A 206 -11.93 -13.13 -12.53
C LEU A 206 -11.92 -11.72 -11.94
N VAL A 207 -10.91 -10.95 -12.33
CA VAL A 207 -10.83 -9.50 -12.17
C VAL A 207 -10.58 -8.90 -13.54
N ARG A 208 -11.27 -7.82 -13.89
CA ARG A 208 -11.02 -7.10 -15.14
C ARG A 208 -11.36 -5.62 -15.04
N PHE A 209 -10.47 -4.78 -15.54
CA PHE A 209 -10.78 -3.37 -15.83
C PHE A 209 -11.42 -3.24 -17.22
N SER A 210 -12.33 -2.27 -17.39
CA SER A 210 -12.77 -1.85 -18.72
C SER A 210 -11.64 -1.14 -19.47
N GLU A 211 -11.71 -1.10 -20.81
CA GLU A 211 -10.65 -0.53 -21.67
C GLU A 211 -10.34 0.95 -21.34
N ASP A 212 -11.32 1.69 -20.87
CA ASP A 212 -11.20 3.09 -20.44
C ASP A 212 -10.87 3.24 -18.95
N ASP A 213 -10.65 2.12 -18.23
CA ASP A 213 -10.42 2.03 -16.79
C ASP A 213 -11.52 2.64 -15.91
N SER A 214 -12.68 2.98 -16.48
CA SER A 214 -13.77 3.57 -15.69
C SER A 214 -14.51 2.55 -14.83
N LYS A 215 -14.33 1.24 -15.10
CA LYS A 215 -15.03 0.16 -14.41
C LYS A 215 -14.07 -0.94 -13.97
N LEU A 216 -14.38 -1.55 -12.84
CA LEU A 216 -13.79 -2.80 -12.37
C LEU A 216 -14.88 -3.87 -12.28
N ILE A 217 -14.65 -5.02 -12.92
CA ILE A 217 -15.54 -6.17 -12.88
C ILE A 217 -14.87 -7.27 -12.08
N LEU A 218 -15.59 -7.79 -11.07
CA LEU A 218 -15.18 -8.95 -10.30
C LEU A 218 -16.18 -10.08 -10.52
N ILE A 219 -15.68 -11.31 -10.67
CA ILE A 219 -16.50 -12.51 -10.72
C ILE A 219 -16.02 -13.45 -9.63
N THR A 220 -16.97 -13.98 -8.85
CA THR A 220 -16.72 -14.91 -7.76
C THR A 220 -17.64 -16.11 -7.83
N TYR A 221 -17.28 -17.15 -7.09
CA TYR A 221 -18.13 -18.33 -6.88
C TYR A 221 -18.18 -18.67 -5.38
N ASP A 222 -19.37 -18.75 -4.83
CA ASP A 222 -19.61 -18.98 -3.40
C ASP A 222 -19.99 -20.44 -3.06
N ASN A 223 -19.71 -21.40 -3.96
CA ASN A 223 -20.06 -22.82 -3.94
C ASN A 223 -21.53 -23.13 -4.34
N ILE A 224 -22.34 -22.12 -4.59
CA ILE A 224 -23.73 -22.24 -5.04
C ILE A 224 -23.92 -21.45 -6.33
N SER A 225 -23.48 -20.19 -6.30
CA SER A 225 -23.78 -19.19 -7.31
C SER A 225 -22.50 -18.53 -7.82
N THR A 226 -22.53 -18.07 -9.07
CA THR A 226 -21.52 -17.16 -9.63
C THR A 226 -22.03 -15.74 -9.53
N ASN A 227 -21.28 -14.91 -8.82
CA ASN A 227 -21.62 -13.52 -8.55
C ASN A 227 -20.79 -12.60 -9.44
N PHE A 228 -21.46 -11.65 -10.09
CA PHE A 228 -20.87 -10.60 -10.90
C PHE A 228 -21.00 -9.27 -10.16
N TYR A 229 -19.91 -8.53 -10.05
CA TYR A 229 -19.87 -7.22 -9.41
C TYR A 229 -19.31 -6.20 -10.37
N LEU A 230 -19.96 -5.05 -10.45
CA LEU A 230 -19.51 -3.89 -11.24
C LEU A 230 -19.25 -2.71 -10.31
N TYR A 231 -18.03 -2.19 -10.36
CA TYR A 231 -17.59 -1.03 -9.57
C TYR A 231 -17.19 0.12 -10.49
N ASP A 232 -17.41 1.35 -10.03
CA ASP A 232 -16.88 2.57 -10.60
C ASP A 232 -15.48 2.84 -10.02
N THR A 233 -14.47 2.99 -10.87
CA THR A 233 -13.08 3.18 -10.43
C THR A 233 -12.77 4.59 -9.91
N ALA A 234 -13.65 5.57 -10.15
CA ALA A 234 -13.47 6.91 -9.63
C ALA A 234 -13.66 6.97 -8.10
N ASN A 235 -14.50 6.10 -7.54
CA ASN A 235 -14.83 6.09 -6.12
C ASN A 235 -14.87 4.69 -5.50
N TRP A 236 -14.65 3.63 -6.30
CA TRP A 236 -14.68 2.21 -5.91
C TRP A 236 -16.02 1.76 -5.33
N GLN A 237 -17.12 2.42 -5.72
CA GLN A 237 -18.46 2.04 -5.29
C GLN A 237 -19.09 1.05 -6.28
N ARG A 238 -19.84 0.10 -5.74
CA ARG A 238 -20.60 -0.85 -6.55
C ARG A 238 -21.73 -0.13 -7.28
N THR A 239 -21.77 -0.28 -8.62
CA THR A 239 -22.76 0.36 -9.50
C THR A 239 -23.71 -0.64 -10.15
N GLY A 240 -23.43 -1.93 -10.02
CA GLY A 240 -24.23 -2.99 -10.60
C GLY A 240 -23.73 -4.39 -10.28
N GLY A 241 -24.26 -5.34 -11.01
CA GLY A 241 -23.91 -6.75 -10.90
C GLY A 241 -25.16 -7.63 -10.78
N PHE A 242 -24.96 -8.93 -10.94
CA PHE A 242 -26.02 -9.93 -10.91
C PHE A 242 -25.48 -11.28 -10.43
N VAL A 243 -26.37 -12.22 -10.22
CA VAL A 243 -26.06 -13.58 -9.75
C VAL A 243 -26.57 -14.59 -10.75
N ILE A 244 -25.80 -15.65 -10.95
CA ILE A 244 -26.22 -16.87 -11.67
C ILE A 244 -26.18 -18.01 -10.66
N ASP A 245 -27.31 -18.70 -10.45
CA ASP A 245 -27.47 -19.75 -9.44
C ASP A 245 -26.81 -21.09 -9.83
N GLU A 246 -25.62 -20.99 -10.41
CA GLU A 246 -24.76 -22.11 -10.78
C GLU A 246 -23.30 -21.67 -10.97
N LEU A 247 -22.38 -22.65 -10.97
CA LEU A 247 -21.00 -22.41 -11.39
C LEU A 247 -20.95 -22.28 -12.93
N ILE A 248 -20.47 -21.15 -13.43
CA ILE A 248 -20.21 -20.96 -14.84
C ILE A 248 -18.92 -21.69 -15.26
N LYS A 249 -18.88 -22.17 -16.50
CA LYS A 249 -17.64 -22.74 -17.08
C LYS A 249 -16.64 -21.64 -17.44
N ARG A 250 -17.13 -20.56 -18.03
CA ARG A 250 -16.33 -19.45 -18.50
C ARG A 250 -17.15 -18.17 -18.63
N ALA A 251 -16.51 -17.05 -18.39
CA ALA A 251 -17.01 -15.75 -18.79
C ALA A 251 -15.92 -15.00 -19.56
N ASP A 252 -16.33 -14.26 -20.58
CA ASP A 252 -15.52 -13.23 -21.21
C ASP A 252 -16.27 -11.90 -21.16
N ILE A 253 -15.53 -10.83 -20.88
CA ILE A 253 -16.09 -9.50 -20.66
C ILE A 253 -15.76 -8.64 -21.87
N LYS A 254 -16.77 -7.98 -22.43
CA LYS A 254 -16.59 -6.99 -23.48
C LYS A 254 -15.65 -5.87 -22.98
N LYS A 255 -14.80 -5.38 -23.85
CA LYS A 255 -13.74 -4.42 -23.51
C LYS A 255 -14.24 -3.18 -22.75
N ASP A 256 -15.43 -2.68 -23.10
CA ASP A 256 -16.05 -1.54 -22.44
C ASP A 256 -16.70 -1.87 -21.08
N GLY A 257 -16.61 -3.13 -20.64
CA GLY A 257 -17.19 -3.59 -19.38
C GLY A 257 -18.71 -3.56 -19.32
N SER A 258 -19.43 -3.48 -20.47
CA SER A 258 -20.89 -3.39 -20.50
C SER A 258 -21.59 -4.75 -20.51
N GLU A 259 -20.95 -5.76 -21.09
CA GLU A 259 -21.55 -7.05 -21.36
C GLU A 259 -20.60 -8.20 -21.01
N ALA A 260 -21.19 -9.34 -20.65
CA ALA A 260 -20.49 -10.61 -20.48
C ALA A 260 -21.05 -11.66 -21.43
N LEU A 261 -20.16 -12.43 -22.08
CA LEU A 261 -20.48 -13.68 -22.72
C LEU A 261 -20.20 -14.81 -21.73
N ILE A 262 -21.22 -15.56 -21.38
CA ILE A 262 -21.16 -16.54 -20.29
C ILE A 262 -21.51 -17.92 -20.82
N ILE A 263 -20.69 -18.91 -20.48
CA ILE A 263 -20.90 -20.32 -20.75
C ILE A 263 -21.31 -21.02 -19.46
N THR A 264 -22.53 -21.53 -19.41
CA THR A 264 -23.04 -22.33 -18.28
C THR A 264 -23.19 -23.78 -18.69
N ASN A 265 -23.32 -24.67 -17.69
CA ASN A 265 -23.50 -26.11 -17.92
C ASN A 265 -24.98 -26.46 -17.73
N SER A 266 -25.72 -26.62 -18.81
CA SER A 266 -27.13 -27.05 -18.75
C SER A 266 -27.27 -28.51 -19.13
N GLY A 267 -27.02 -29.42 -18.17
CA GLY A 267 -27.14 -30.87 -18.39
C GLY A 267 -26.12 -31.42 -19.38
N SER A 268 -26.57 -31.84 -20.58
CA SER A 268 -25.71 -32.41 -21.63
C SER A 268 -25.10 -31.36 -22.55
N ASP A 269 -25.64 -30.14 -22.56
CA ASP A 269 -25.26 -29.12 -23.54
C ASP A 269 -24.82 -27.84 -22.85
N ASP A 270 -23.78 -27.20 -23.38
CA ASP A 270 -23.33 -25.89 -22.94
C ASP A 270 -24.28 -24.79 -23.46
N GLN A 271 -24.75 -23.95 -22.58
CA GLN A 271 -25.50 -22.77 -22.97
C GLN A 271 -24.58 -21.54 -22.98
N ILE A 272 -24.68 -20.77 -24.06
CA ILE A 272 -23.96 -19.51 -24.20
C ILE A 272 -24.99 -18.39 -24.09
N THR A 273 -24.83 -17.50 -23.12
CA THR A 273 -25.69 -16.32 -22.94
C THR A 273 -24.86 -15.05 -22.97
N ARG A 274 -25.39 -14.02 -23.60
CA ARG A 274 -24.85 -12.67 -23.57
C ARG A 274 -25.68 -11.84 -22.62
N ARG A 275 -25.05 -11.26 -21.61
CA ARG A 275 -25.74 -10.54 -20.52
C ARG A 275 -25.16 -9.16 -20.28
N ASN A 276 -26.03 -8.21 -19.93
CA ASN A 276 -25.61 -6.91 -19.41
C ASN A 276 -24.99 -7.08 -18.02
N ILE A 277 -23.80 -6.51 -17.80
CA ILE A 277 -23.06 -6.63 -16.53
C ILE A 277 -23.77 -5.90 -15.39
N LYS A 278 -24.50 -4.83 -15.70
CA LYS A 278 -25.11 -3.98 -14.69
C LYS A 278 -26.25 -4.67 -13.95
N ASP A 279 -27.07 -5.48 -14.65
CA ASP A 279 -28.31 -6.04 -14.12
C ASP A 279 -28.57 -7.51 -14.51
N GLY A 280 -27.68 -8.11 -15.28
CA GLY A 280 -27.79 -9.51 -15.71
C GLY A 280 -28.82 -9.79 -16.79
N SER A 281 -29.47 -8.77 -17.37
CA SER A 281 -30.45 -8.95 -18.45
C SER A 281 -29.81 -9.62 -19.66
N ILE A 282 -30.51 -10.59 -20.27
CA ILE A 282 -30.07 -11.30 -21.46
C ILE A 282 -30.21 -10.36 -22.66
N ILE A 283 -29.18 -10.29 -23.48
CA ILE A 283 -29.10 -9.42 -24.67
C ILE A 283 -29.27 -10.22 -25.98
N GLU A 284 -29.73 -11.44 -25.95
CA GLU A 284 -29.83 -12.41 -27.08
C GLU A 284 -28.66 -13.38 -27.16
#